data_865b23fd8744a80bae44d20d8d7660bc
#
_entry.id   865b23fd8744a80bae44d20d8d7660bc
#
_cell.length_a   1.000
_cell.length_b   1.000
_cell.length_c   1.000
_cell.angle_alpha   90.00
_cell.angle_beta   90.00
_cell.angle_gamma   90.00
#
_symmetry.space_group_name_H-M   'P 1'
#
loop_
_entity.id
_entity.type
_entity.pdbx_description
1 polymer ?
#
loop_
_entity_poly.entity_id
_entity_poly.type
_entity_poly.pdbx_seq_one_letter_code
_entity_poly.pdbx_strand_id
1 'polypeptide(L)'
;MKKLFLLAAVSFLATATFAQSEKYLASMKANIAAIDSSFKNPQNLLDLANKFERIAIAEKNQWLAYYYAAFCQVNYTYMEKDKTKVDAIADKATELIDKADALQPNNSEISCIKSMIASAHMMVNPMQRFQEYGPEAQSYLDAAMQQDATNPRPEYLKGQGLKYTPEQFGGGCA
;
A
#
# COMPACT_ATOMS: atom_id res chain seq x y z
N MET A 1 3.59 17.84 -48.10
CA MET A 1 4.69 17.33 -47.27
C MET A 1 4.49 17.61 -45.77
N LYS A 2 4.16 18.86 -45.34
CA LYS A 2 3.95 19.18 -43.91
C LYS A 2 2.83 18.38 -43.23
N LYS A 3 1.71 18.10 -43.93
CA LYS A 3 0.58 17.29 -43.39
C LYS A 3 0.93 15.81 -43.20
N LEU A 4 1.80 15.25 -44.06
CA LEU A 4 2.26 13.87 -43.96
C LEU A 4 3.20 13.67 -42.73
N PHE A 5 4.05 14.67 -42.46
CA PHE A 5 4.91 14.66 -41.27
C PHE A 5 4.12 14.74 -39.95
N LEU A 6 3.01 15.52 -39.95
CA LEU A 6 2.15 15.64 -38.77
C LEU A 6 1.43 14.31 -38.44
N LEU A 7 0.94 13.61 -39.47
CA LEU A 7 0.28 12.30 -39.32
C LEU A 7 1.27 11.23 -38.82
N ALA A 8 2.51 11.21 -39.32
CA ALA A 8 3.54 10.28 -38.88
C ALA A 8 3.97 10.54 -37.43
N ALA A 9 4.06 11.82 -37.01
CA ALA A 9 4.38 12.19 -35.62
C ALA A 9 3.27 11.77 -34.63
N VAL A 10 2.00 11.95 -35.00
CA VAL A 10 0.85 11.54 -34.17
C VAL A 10 0.76 10.02 -34.06
N SER A 11 1.04 9.28 -35.13
CA SER A 11 1.06 7.81 -35.08
C SER A 11 2.20 7.26 -34.20
N PHE A 12 3.36 7.93 -34.20
CA PHE A 12 4.50 7.53 -33.36
C PHE A 12 4.27 7.79 -31.87
N LEU A 13 3.59 8.88 -31.51
CA LEU A 13 3.18 9.19 -30.14
C LEU A 13 2.14 8.19 -29.60
N ALA A 14 1.19 7.76 -30.44
CA ALA A 14 0.18 6.78 -30.04
C ALA A 14 0.79 5.39 -29.77
N THR A 15 1.73 4.95 -30.58
CA THR A 15 2.39 3.63 -30.37
C THR A 15 3.27 3.63 -29.11
N ALA A 16 3.91 4.75 -28.76
CA ALA A 16 4.71 4.86 -27.54
C ALA A 16 3.86 4.73 -26.26
N THR A 17 2.65 5.30 -26.25
CA THR A 17 1.74 5.19 -25.09
C THR A 17 1.20 3.77 -24.92
N PHE A 18 0.90 3.04 -26.00
CA PHE A 18 0.46 1.65 -25.92
C PHE A 18 1.58 0.71 -25.42
N ALA A 19 2.79 0.86 -25.92
CA ALA A 19 3.93 0.04 -25.50
C ALA A 19 4.28 0.24 -24.01
N GLN A 20 4.18 1.45 -23.50
CA GLN A 20 4.38 1.76 -22.10
C GLN A 20 3.30 1.14 -21.21
N SER A 21 2.04 1.18 -21.64
CA SER A 21 0.92 0.55 -20.94
C SER A 21 1.07 -0.98 -20.85
N GLU A 22 1.47 -1.65 -21.91
CA GLU A 22 1.69 -3.11 -21.91
C GLU A 22 2.83 -3.52 -20.97
N LYS A 23 3.94 -2.79 -20.98
CA LYS A 23 5.08 -3.02 -20.09
C LYS A 23 4.69 -2.83 -18.62
N TYR A 24 3.92 -1.79 -18.32
CA TYR A 24 3.38 -1.56 -16.99
C TYR A 24 2.54 -2.74 -16.52
N LEU A 25 1.53 -3.14 -17.31
CA LEU A 25 0.63 -4.24 -16.96
C LEU A 25 1.38 -5.56 -16.75
N ALA A 26 2.32 -5.90 -17.63
CA ALA A 26 3.13 -7.10 -17.50
C ALA A 26 3.98 -7.09 -16.22
N SER A 27 4.63 -5.95 -15.93
CA SER A 27 5.46 -5.77 -14.74
C SER A 27 4.62 -5.84 -13.45
N MET A 28 3.46 -5.17 -13.41
CA MET A 28 2.56 -5.23 -12.27
C MET A 28 2.07 -6.65 -12.02
N LYS A 29 1.57 -7.33 -13.06
CA LYS A 29 1.08 -8.72 -12.96
C LYS A 29 2.15 -9.67 -12.41
N ALA A 30 3.38 -9.59 -12.92
CA ALA A 30 4.48 -10.43 -12.46
C ALA A 30 4.84 -10.19 -10.99
N ASN A 31 4.90 -8.91 -10.57
CA ASN A 31 5.25 -8.57 -9.19
C ASN A 31 4.10 -8.88 -8.21
N ILE A 32 2.83 -8.65 -8.59
CA ILE A 32 1.67 -9.01 -7.76
C ILE A 32 1.63 -10.52 -7.53
N ALA A 33 1.86 -11.34 -8.56
CA ALA A 33 1.91 -12.80 -8.44
C ALA A 33 3.02 -13.30 -7.50
N ALA A 34 4.07 -12.50 -7.26
CA ALA A 34 5.16 -12.86 -6.36
C ALA A 34 4.89 -12.50 -4.88
N ILE A 35 3.82 -11.75 -4.56
CA ILE A 35 3.55 -11.25 -3.20
C ILE A 35 3.41 -12.41 -2.21
N ASP A 36 2.56 -13.40 -2.49
CA ASP A 36 2.30 -14.50 -1.55
C ASP A 36 3.59 -15.27 -1.19
N SER A 37 4.43 -15.53 -2.19
CA SER A 37 5.70 -16.21 -1.97
C SER A 37 6.71 -15.37 -1.18
N SER A 38 6.58 -14.05 -1.21
CA SER A 38 7.49 -13.12 -0.54
C SER A 38 7.32 -13.08 0.96
N PHE A 39 6.17 -13.49 1.49
CA PHE A 39 5.96 -13.62 2.93
C PHE A 39 6.82 -14.72 3.59
N LYS A 40 7.47 -15.58 2.81
CA LYS A 40 8.41 -16.59 3.33
C LYS A 40 9.74 -16.00 3.80
N ASN A 41 10.12 -14.84 3.29
CA ASN A 41 11.34 -14.14 3.66
C ASN A 41 11.11 -12.62 3.64
N PRO A 42 11.30 -11.92 4.79
CA PRO A 42 11.10 -10.47 4.87
C PRO A 42 11.83 -9.67 3.80
N GLN A 43 13.06 -10.05 3.44
CA GLN A 43 13.83 -9.37 2.42
C GLN A 43 13.13 -9.35 1.05
N ASN A 44 12.41 -10.41 0.71
CA ASN A 44 11.66 -10.48 -0.54
C ASN A 44 10.54 -9.43 -0.61
N LEU A 45 9.90 -9.10 0.52
CA LEU A 45 8.91 -8.02 0.58
C LEU A 45 9.54 -6.66 0.30
N LEU A 46 10.71 -6.38 0.88
CA LEU A 46 11.47 -5.16 0.60
C LEU A 46 11.89 -5.07 -0.88
N ASP A 47 12.35 -6.17 -1.44
CA ASP A 47 12.73 -6.22 -2.85
C ASP A 47 11.53 -5.98 -3.77
N LEU A 48 10.35 -6.50 -3.41
CA LEU A 48 9.10 -6.21 -4.12
C LEU A 48 8.67 -4.75 -3.96
N ALA A 49 8.73 -4.19 -2.75
CA ALA A 49 8.44 -2.79 -2.51
C ALA A 49 9.28 -1.89 -3.43
N ASN A 50 10.60 -2.16 -3.51
CA ASN A 50 11.52 -1.44 -4.37
C ASN A 50 11.19 -1.60 -5.87
N LYS A 51 10.69 -2.77 -6.30
CA LYS A 51 10.26 -2.99 -7.68
C LYS A 51 9.01 -2.20 -8.00
N PHE A 52 7.99 -2.24 -7.12
CA PHE A 52 6.77 -1.46 -7.28
C PHE A 52 7.04 0.04 -7.25
N GLU A 53 7.92 0.52 -6.35
CA GLU A 53 8.29 1.94 -6.30
C GLU A 53 8.97 2.39 -7.60
N ARG A 54 9.87 1.59 -8.19
CA ARG A 54 10.47 1.90 -9.49
C ARG A 54 9.41 1.98 -10.60
N ILE A 55 8.43 1.09 -10.60
CA ILE A 55 7.30 1.17 -11.54
C ILE A 55 6.52 2.45 -11.31
N ALA A 56 6.18 2.78 -10.06
CA ALA A 56 5.45 3.98 -9.69
C ALA A 56 6.15 5.28 -10.13
N ILE A 57 7.46 5.36 -9.96
CA ILE A 57 8.28 6.50 -10.37
C ILE A 57 8.31 6.64 -11.91
N ALA A 58 8.38 5.52 -12.64
CA ALA A 58 8.40 5.53 -14.10
C ALA A 58 7.05 5.94 -14.69
N GLU A 59 5.95 5.44 -14.13
CA GLU A 59 4.58 5.61 -14.65
C GLU A 59 3.83 6.81 -14.05
N LYS A 60 4.31 7.40 -12.99
CA LYS A 60 3.87 8.62 -12.26
C LYS A 60 2.38 8.70 -11.91
N ASN A 61 1.48 8.35 -12.82
CA ASN A 61 0.02 8.49 -12.68
C ASN A 61 -0.70 7.17 -12.33
N GLN A 62 0.06 6.14 -11.96
CA GLN A 62 -0.47 4.81 -11.65
C GLN A 62 -0.50 4.58 -10.13
N TRP A 63 -1.62 4.92 -9.49
CA TRP A 63 -1.79 4.79 -8.04
C TRP A 63 -1.51 3.38 -7.53
N LEU A 64 -1.86 2.36 -8.31
CA LEU A 64 -1.75 0.95 -7.92
C LEU A 64 -0.30 0.52 -7.67
N ALA A 65 0.67 1.10 -8.38
CA ALA A 65 2.08 0.80 -8.16
C ALA A 65 2.57 1.38 -6.82
N TYR A 66 2.15 2.60 -6.46
CA TYR A 66 2.41 3.19 -5.14
C TYR A 66 1.72 2.40 -4.02
N TYR A 67 0.47 1.98 -4.23
CA TYR A 67 -0.28 1.14 -3.29
C TYR A 67 0.45 -0.15 -2.97
N TYR A 68 0.89 -0.93 -3.98
CA TYR A 68 1.60 -2.19 -3.74
C TYR A 68 3.00 -1.98 -3.14
N ALA A 69 3.67 -0.88 -3.45
CA ALA A 69 4.92 -0.52 -2.78
C ALA A 69 4.68 -0.28 -1.28
N ALA A 70 3.65 0.51 -0.91
CA ALA A 70 3.26 0.74 0.48
C ALA A 70 2.80 -0.55 1.17
N PHE A 71 1.99 -1.38 0.48
CA PHE A 71 1.54 -2.67 0.98
C PHE A 71 2.72 -3.58 1.37
N CYS A 72 3.73 -3.69 0.52
CA CYS A 72 4.91 -4.49 0.82
C CYS A 72 5.72 -3.89 1.99
N GLN A 73 5.89 -2.56 2.04
CA GLN A 73 6.60 -1.88 3.14
C GLN A 73 5.89 -2.11 4.49
N VAL A 74 4.58 -1.88 4.57
CA VAL A 74 3.86 -2.05 5.83
C VAL A 74 3.82 -3.50 6.29
N ASN A 75 3.70 -4.46 5.37
CA ASN A 75 3.76 -5.87 5.74
C ASN A 75 5.17 -6.28 6.21
N TYR A 76 6.22 -5.66 5.68
CA TYR A 76 7.58 -5.87 6.16
C TYR A 76 7.73 -5.40 7.62
N THR A 77 7.07 -4.32 8.06
CA THR A 77 7.14 -3.86 9.46
C THR A 77 6.67 -4.92 10.45
N TYR A 78 5.66 -5.71 10.09
CA TYR A 78 5.15 -6.80 10.94
C TYR A 78 6.10 -7.99 11.06
N MET A 79 7.05 -8.12 10.15
CA MET A 79 8.06 -9.17 10.13
C MET A 79 9.42 -8.69 10.68
N GLU A 80 9.64 -7.38 10.81
CA GLU A 80 10.88 -6.79 11.32
C GLU A 80 11.00 -7.05 12.82
N LYS A 81 12.13 -7.62 13.22
CA LYS A 81 12.41 -7.96 14.63
C LYS A 81 12.96 -6.78 15.41
N ASP A 82 13.69 -5.90 14.72
CA ASP A 82 14.27 -4.70 15.31
C ASP A 82 13.23 -3.57 15.34
N LYS A 83 12.60 -3.39 16.48
CA LYS A 83 11.56 -2.36 16.66
C LYS A 83 12.03 -0.94 16.40
N THR A 84 13.33 -0.68 16.51
CA THR A 84 13.89 0.67 16.24
C THR A 84 13.83 1.06 14.76
N LYS A 85 13.67 0.08 13.86
CA LYS A 85 13.57 0.30 12.41
C LYS A 85 12.12 0.46 11.93
N VAL A 86 11.15 0.03 12.71
CA VAL A 86 9.74 -0.04 12.28
C VAL A 86 9.21 1.32 11.88
N ASP A 87 9.48 2.38 12.68
CA ASP A 87 9.00 3.73 12.37
C ASP A 87 9.50 4.20 11.00
N ALA A 88 10.79 4.09 10.72
CA ALA A 88 11.35 4.55 9.44
C ALA A 88 10.77 3.78 8.23
N ILE A 89 10.44 2.50 8.41
CA ILE A 89 9.82 1.70 7.34
C ILE A 89 8.34 2.10 7.18
N ALA A 90 7.62 2.34 8.27
CA ALA A 90 6.24 2.80 8.28
C ALA A 90 6.11 4.22 7.68
N ASP A 91 7.05 5.13 8.01
CA ASP A 91 7.13 6.46 7.40
C ASP A 91 7.30 6.36 5.86
N LYS A 92 8.15 5.44 5.41
CA LYS A 92 8.30 5.19 3.97
C LYS A 92 7.02 4.65 3.33
N ALA A 93 6.29 3.78 4.03
CA ALA A 93 4.98 3.32 3.55
C ALA A 93 3.96 4.47 3.49
N THR A 94 4.00 5.41 4.46
CA THR A 94 3.17 6.63 4.46
C THR A 94 3.43 7.49 3.23
N GLU A 95 4.70 7.79 2.92
CA GLU A 95 5.06 8.55 1.72
C GLU A 95 4.49 7.94 0.42
N LEU A 96 4.51 6.61 0.34
CA LEU A 96 4.05 5.89 -0.83
C LEU A 96 2.52 5.87 -0.92
N ILE A 97 1.84 5.60 0.20
CA ILE A 97 0.37 5.53 0.20
C ILE A 97 -0.27 6.90 0.00
N ASP A 98 0.36 7.98 0.47
CA ASP A 98 -0.12 9.34 0.24
C ASP A 98 -0.02 9.73 -1.25
N LYS A 99 0.99 9.26 -1.96
CA LYS A 99 1.06 9.41 -3.43
C LYS A 99 -0.05 8.63 -4.13
N ALA A 100 -0.37 7.43 -3.64
CA ALA A 100 -1.51 6.67 -4.18
C ALA A 100 -2.83 7.38 -3.92
N ASP A 101 -3.04 7.92 -2.69
CA ASP A 101 -4.25 8.63 -2.29
C ASP A 101 -4.46 9.93 -3.10
N ALA A 102 -3.39 10.67 -3.37
CA ALA A 102 -3.43 11.84 -4.22
C ALA A 102 -3.88 11.53 -5.66
N LEU A 103 -3.59 10.33 -6.17
CA LEU A 103 -3.98 9.88 -7.51
C LEU A 103 -5.36 9.21 -7.53
N GLN A 104 -5.78 8.59 -6.44
CA GLN A 104 -7.03 7.82 -6.31
C GLN A 104 -7.69 8.07 -4.95
N PRO A 105 -8.23 9.27 -4.70
CA PRO A 105 -8.85 9.61 -3.43
C PRO A 105 -10.13 8.78 -3.18
N ASN A 106 -10.52 8.68 -1.90
CA ASN A 106 -11.68 7.93 -1.44
C ASN A 106 -11.64 6.44 -1.81
N ASN A 107 -10.49 5.82 -1.69
CA ASN A 107 -10.28 4.42 -2.02
C ASN A 107 -10.15 3.58 -0.75
N SER A 108 -11.07 2.64 -0.56
CA SER A 108 -11.14 1.74 0.60
C SER A 108 -9.85 0.95 0.83
N GLU A 109 -9.18 0.48 -0.22
CA GLU A 109 -7.90 -0.24 -0.13
C GLU A 109 -6.78 0.67 0.40
N ILE A 110 -6.74 1.92 -0.03
CA ILE A 110 -5.76 2.91 0.44
C ILE A 110 -5.98 3.20 1.93
N SER A 111 -7.23 3.38 2.35
CA SER A 111 -7.57 3.58 3.76
C SER A 111 -7.20 2.36 4.62
N CYS A 112 -7.34 1.14 4.11
CA CYS A 112 -6.85 -0.07 4.78
C CYS A 112 -5.33 -0.04 5.01
N ILE A 113 -4.54 0.38 4.01
CA ILE A 113 -3.09 0.48 4.17
C ILE A 113 -2.72 1.57 5.19
N LYS A 114 -3.41 2.72 5.19
CA LYS A 114 -3.21 3.78 6.21
C LYS A 114 -3.49 3.24 7.62
N SER A 115 -4.54 2.46 7.82
CA SER A 115 -4.81 1.78 9.09
C SER A 115 -3.70 0.82 9.50
N MET A 116 -3.17 0.04 8.56
CA MET A 116 -2.05 -0.88 8.82
C MET A 116 -0.79 -0.10 9.22
N ILE A 117 -0.51 1.04 8.60
CA ILE A 117 0.64 1.89 8.92
C ILE A 117 0.52 2.46 10.34
N ALA A 118 -0.64 3.02 10.71
CA ALA A 118 -0.89 3.49 12.07
C ALA A 118 -0.72 2.36 13.10
N SER A 119 -1.21 1.15 12.77
CA SER A 119 -1.00 -0.04 13.62
C SER A 119 0.47 -0.44 13.72
N ALA A 120 1.28 -0.28 12.67
CA ALA A 120 2.71 -0.55 12.71
C ALA A 120 3.45 0.42 13.64
N HIS A 121 3.16 1.72 13.58
CA HIS A 121 3.68 2.70 14.54
C HIS A 121 3.29 2.36 15.98
N MET A 122 2.04 1.98 16.22
CA MET A 122 1.56 1.57 17.54
C MET A 122 2.35 0.37 18.08
N MET A 123 2.69 -0.61 17.25
CA MET A 123 3.39 -1.83 17.65
C MET A 123 4.82 -1.62 18.13
N VAL A 124 5.44 -0.47 17.88
CA VAL A 124 6.79 -0.13 18.40
C VAL A 124 6.77 -0.07 19.93
N ASN A 125 5.76 0.59 20.51
CA ASN A 125 5.51 0.64 21.94
C ASN A 125 4.01 0.77 22.23
N PRO A 126 3.25 -0.35 22.26
CA PRO A 126 1.79 -0.30 22.34
C PRO A 126 1.26 0.47 23.55
N MET A 127 1.88 0.30 24.71
CA MET A 127 1.42 0.95 25.95
C MET A 127 1.49 2.48 25.90
N GLN A 128 2.50 3.03 25.22
CA GLN A 128 2.68 4.47 25.12
C GLN A 128 1.94 5.06 23.91
N ARG A 129 1.80 4.29 22.82
CA ARG A 129 1.34 4.78 21.53
C ARG A 129 -0.13 4.46 21.23
N PHE A 130 -0.77 3.61 22.03
CA PHE A 130 -2.16 3.20 21.77
C PHE A 130 -3.14 4.39 21.72
N GLN A 131 -2.97 5.39 22.59
CA GLN A 131 -3.86 6.54 22.63
C GLN A 131 -3.78 7.43 21.38
N GLU A 132 -2.65 7.42 20.70
CA GLU A 132 -2.40 8.19 19.49
C GLU A 132 -2.82 7.38 18.24
N TYR A 133 -2.19 6.23 18.03
CA TYR A 133 -2.35 5.46 16.79
C TYR A 133 -3.55 4.50 16.78
N GLY A 134 -4.09 4.11 17.93
CA GLY A 134 -5.27 3.25 18.00
C GLY A 134 -6.52 3.89 17.38
N PRO A 135 -6.92 5.09 17.83
CA PRO A 135 -8.02 5.84 17.23
C PRO A 135 -7.77 6.19 15.76
N GLU A 136 -6.53 6.49 15.39
CA GLU A 136 -6.16 6.77 14.01
C GLU A 136 -6.37 5.56 13.10
N ALA A 137 -5.86 4.39 13.48
CA ALA A 137 -6.06 3.14 12.75
C ALA A 137 -7.53 2.80 12.59
N GLN A 138 -8.34 2.96 13.65
CA GLN A 138 -9.80 2.73 13.60
C GLN A 138 -10.48 3.72 12.66
N SER A 139 -10.12 5.00 12.69
CA SER A 139 -10.68 6.02 11.81
C SER A 139 -10.49 5.68 10.32
N TYR A 140 -9.31 5.16 9.96
CA TYR A 140 -9.05 4.70 8.60
C TYR A 140 -9.89 3.47 8.22
N LEU A 141 -10.14 2.53 9.15
CA LEU A 141 -11.03 1.39 8.87
C LEU A 141 -12.48 1.83 8.69
N ASP A 142 -12.95 2.77 9.51
CA ASP A 142 -14.29 3.32 9.39
C ASP A 142 -14.47 4.06 8.06
N ALA A 143 -13.46 4.83 7.64
CA ALA A 143 -13.45 5.45 6.32
C ALA A 143 -13.45 4.41 5.19
N ALA A 144 -12.65 3.34 5.32
CA ALA A 144 -12.61 2.27 4.31
C ALA A 144 -13.97 1.58 4.14
N MET A 145 -14.69 1.31 5.24
CA MET A 145 -16.04 0.73 5.21
C MET A 145 -17.06 1.67 4.57
N GLN A 146 -16.93 2.99 4.80
CA GLN A 146 -17.81 3.98 4.17
C GLN A 146 -17.53 4.14 2.66
N GLN A 147 -16.26 4.04 2.26
CA GLN A 147 -15.85 4.17 0.87
C GLN A 147 -16.27 2.99 -0.01
N ASP A 148 -16.25 1.78 0.56
CA ASP A 148 -16.71 0.55 -0.11
C ASP A 148 -17.21 -0.47 0.92
N ALA A 149 -18.52 -0.51 1.12
CA ALA A 149 -19.17 -1.45 2.05
C ALA A 149 -19.07 -2.92 1.60
N THR A 150 -18.64 -3.20 0.38
CA THR A 150 -18.45 -4.56 -0.14
C THR A 150 -17.02 -5.07 0.02
N ASN A 151 -16.07 -4.20 0.41
CA ASN A 151 -14.70 -4.58 0.66
C ASN A 151 -14.58 -5.37 1.98
N PRO A 152 -14.17 -6.65 1.98
CA PRO A 152 -14.04 -7.44 3.20
C PRO A 152 -12.79 -7.10 4.02
N ARG A 153 -11.82 -6.36 3.46
CA ARG A 153 -10.53 -6.11 4.10
C ARG A 153 -10.63 -5.28 5.39
N PRO A 154 -11.43 -4.20 5.47
CA PRO A 154 -11.56 -3.43 6.71
C PRO A 154 -12.05 -4.30 7.88
N GLU A 155 -13.05 -5.14 7.67
CA GLU A 155 -13.59 -6.05 8.70
C GLU A 155 -12.53 -7.10 9.11
N TYR A 156 -11.78 -7.63 8.16
CA TYR A 156 -10.69 -8.55 8.43
C TYR A 156 -9.59 -7.89 9.29
N LEU A 157 -9.17 -6.68 8.94
CA LEU A 157 -8.15 -5.93 9.70
C LEU A 157 -8.64 -5.57 11.09
N LYS A 158 -9.92 -5.18 11.24
CA LYS A 158 -10.55 -4.93 12.53
C LYS A 158 -10.54 -6.18 13.41
N GLY A 159 -10.94 -7.33 12.85
CA GLY A 159 -10.89 -8.61 13.55
C GLY A 159 -9.47 -9.00 13.98
N GLN A 160 -8.47 -8.78 13.12
CA GLN A 160 -7.07 -8.97 13.50
C GLN A 160 -6.64 -8.04 14.64
N GLY A 161 -7.01 -6.76 14.56
CA GLY A 161 -6.71 -5.78 15.61
C GLY A 161 -7.28 -6.22 16.96
N LEU A 162 -8.55 -6.60 17.01
CA LEU A 162 -9.22 -7.06 18.21
C LEU A 162 -8.55 -8.30 18.82
N LYS A 163 -8.12 -9.25 18.00
CA LYS A 163 -7.44 -10.47 18.45
C LYS A 163 -6.13 -10.18 19.23
N TYR A 164 -5.39 -9.15 18.83
CA TYR A 164 -4.10 -8.80 19.43
C TYR A 164 -4.19 -7.67 20.46
N THR A 165 -5.35 -7.02 20.57
CA THR A 165 -5.62 -6.01 21.59
C THR A 165 -5.88 -6.72 22.93
N PRO A 166 -5.26 -6.31 24.05
CA PRO A 166 -5.55 -6.85 25.38
C PRO A 166 -7.01 -6.64 25.77
N GLU A 167 -7.60 -7.57 26.54
CA GLU A 167 -9.01 -7.53 26.97
C GLU A 167 -9.36 -6.22 27.70
N GLN A 168 -8.47 -5.69 28.53
CA GLN A 168 -8.66 -4.43 29.23
C GLN A 168 -8.82 -3.21 28.32
N PHE A 169 -8.46 -3.32 27.04
CA PHE A 169 -8.65 -2.32 25.99
C PHE A 169 -9.74 -2.71 24.99
N GLY A 170 -10.59 -3.66 25.34
CA GLY A 170 -11.73 -4.10 24.52
C GLY A 170 -11.37 -5.11 23.45
N GLY A 171 -10.22 -5.76 23.54
CA GLY A 171 -9.79 -6.84 22.65
C GLY A 171 -10.05 -8.22 23.21
N GLY A 172 -9.43 -9.23 22.63
CA GLY A 172 -9.56 -10.63 22.96
C GLY A 172 -10.56 -11.36 22.06
N CYS A 173 -10.44 -12.69 22.03
CA CYS A 173 -11.44 -13.55 21.40
C CYS A 173 -12.41 -13.99 22.51
N ALA A 174 -13.64 -13.49 22.47
CA ALA A 174 -14.74 -14.03 23.27
C ALA A 174 -15.15 -15.41 22.74
#